data_1f00c8a61857df02cc9a08ca972cfc4b
#
_entry.id   1f00c8a61857df02cc9a08ca972cfc4b
#
_cell.length_a   1.000
_cell.length_b   1.000
_cell.length_c   1.000
_cell.angle_alpha   90.00
_cell.angle_beta   90.00
_cell.angle_gamma   90.00
#
_symmetry.space_group_name_H-M   'P 1'
#
loop_
_entity.id
_entity.type
_entity.pdbx_description
1 polymer ?
#
loop_
_entity_poly.entity_id
_entity_poly.type
_entity_poly.pdbx_seq_one_letter_code
_entity_poly.pdbx_strand_id
1 'polypeptide(L)'
;MRISTLKAWSLFTCLLITHSVAAAPATKSQMEQGEAPFGDGYEQSLQSKKYFNKGNRAYSKAIELIKDGKTGAAEKELRNAEKELRKSAKADQKNLAAFSLLGKVYARLGESRKSVGAFNYALQLNPKHYDSWLERAKVLLEMGLRSEVKQSFNVLERSAPNKAESLLKAIITFKEQRTAIMSTEEVAFFEWAEEKREL
;
A
#
# COMPACT_ATOMS: atom_id res chain seq x y z
N MET A 1 59.47 -49.43 29.54
CA MET A 1 59.47 -48.70 30.81
C MET A 1 58.26 -47.82 30.92
N ARG A 2 57.35 -48.18 31.80
CA ARG A 2 56.41 -47.35 32.60
C ARG A 2 55.46 -46.42 31.82
N ILE A 3 54.21 -46.66 31.95
CA ILE A 3 53.09 -46.52 32.91
C ILE A 3 52.12 -45.44 32.38
N SER A 4 50.96 -45.89 32.00
CA SER A 4 49.59 -45.62 32.46
C SER A 4 49.28 -44.18 32.93
N THR A 5 48.25 -43.61 32.40
CA THR A 5 47.08 -43.26 33.24
C THR A 5 45.82 -42.98 32.33
N LEU A 6 44.81 -43.74 32.63
CA LEU A 6 43.40 -43.44 32.27
C LEU A 6 42.95 -42.14 32.93
N LYS A 7 42.21 -41.29 32.20
CA LYS A 7 41.25 -40.37 32.82
C LYS A 7 39.96 -40.33 32.02
N ALA A 8 38.98 -40.83 32.69
CA ALA A 8 37.56 -40.76 32.58
C ALA A 8 36.96 -39.73 31.63
N TRP A 9 36.16 -40.22 30.68
CA TRP A 9 35.16 -39.41 29.97
C TRP A 9 33.92 -39.31 30.84
N SER A 10 33.69 -38.12 31.35
CA SER A 10 32.43 -37.72 31.94
C SER A 10 31.43 -37.40 30.80
N LEU A 11 30.45 -38.25 30.66
CA LEU A 11 29.29 -38.06 29.80
C LEU A 11 28.42 -36.91 30.37
N PHE A 12 28.55 -35.70 29.80
CA PHE A 12 27.57 -34.66 29.99
C PHE A 12 26.44 -34.88 28.98
N THR A 13 25.43 -35.63 29.40
CA THR A 13 24.13 -35.68 28.72
C THR A 13 23.46 -34.31 28.90
N CYS A 14 23.60 -33.45 27.90
CA CYS A 14 22.81 -32.21 27.82
C CYS A 14 21.37 -32.56 27.45
N LEU A 15 20.52 -32.64 28.47
CA LEU A 15 19.09 -32.83 28.34
C LEU A 15 18.50 -31.52 27.79
N LEU A 16 18.29 -31.43 26.48
CA LEU A 16 17.55 -30.35 25.86
C LEU A 16 16.08 -30.49 26.26
N ILE A 17 15.71 -29.84 27.34
CA ILE A 17 14.32 -29.60 27.71
C ILE A 17 13.79 -28.52 26.76
N THR A 18 13.15 -28.91 25.69
CA THR A 18 12.35 -28.00 24.87
C THR A 18 11.12 -27.63 25.68
N HIS A 19 11.21 -26.50 26.39
CA HIS A 19 10.02 -25.87 26.94
C HIS A 19 9.23 -25.28 25.80
N SER A 20 8.24 -26.02 25.31
CA SER A 20 7.13 -25.46 24.56
C SER A 20 6.37 -24.55 25.53
N VAL A 21 6.67 -23.26 25.50
CA VAL A 21 5.86 -22.25 26.19
C VAL A 21 4.57 -22.10 25.37
N ALA A 22 3.61 -22.98 25.66
CA ALA A 22 2.24 -22.69 25.31
C ALA A 22 1.85 -21.43 26.11
N ALA A 23 1.61 -20.32 25.44
CA ALA A 23 1.11 -19.12 26.08
C ALA A 23 -0.21 -19.44 26.77
N ALA A 24 -0.18 -19.52 28.09
CA ALA A 24 -1.40 -19.68 28.88
C ALA A 24 -2.30 -18.46 28.66
N PRO A 25 -3.62 -18.64 28.57
CA PRO A 25 -4.53 -17.51 28.48
C PRO A 25 -4.35 -16.60 29.70
N ALA A 26 -4.33 -15.29 29.45
CA ALA A 26 -4.14 -14.28 30.50
C ALA A 26 -5.13 -14.50 31.65
N THR A 27 -4.61 -14.51 32.88
CA THR A 27 -5.45 -14.68 34.08
C THR A 27 -6.24 -13.40 34.35
N LYS A 28 -7.40 -13.53 35.03
CA LYS A 28 -8.24 -12.39 35.42
C LYS A 28 -7.46 -11.31 36.19
N SER A 29 -6.46 -11.69 36.95
CA SER A 29 -5.56 -10.82 37.71
C SER A 29 -4.64 -9.97 36.79
N GLN A 30 -4.23 -10.49 35.64
CA GLN A 30 -3.43 -9.75 34.67
C GLN A 30 -4.26 -8.71 33.88
N MET A 31 -5.56 -8.99 33.70
CA MET A 31 -6.50 -8.02 33.12
C MET A 31 -6.81 -6.86 34.07
N GLU A 32 -6.83 -7.10 35.38
CA GLU A 32 -7.09 -6.07 36.39
C GLU A 32 -5.88 -5.17 36.66
N GLN A 33 -4.64 -5.59 36.31
CA GLN A 33 -3.42 -4.79 36.49
C GLN A 33 -3.10 -3.89 35.29
N GLY A 34 -3.99 -3.81 34.27
CA GLY A 34 -3.85 -2.88 33.14
C GLY A 34 -2.74 -3.21 32.13
N GLU A 35 -2.04 -4.34 32.29
CA GLU A 35 -1.12 -4.84 31.27
C GLU A 35 -1.95 -5.57 30.21
N ALA A 36 -2.16 -4.91 29.05
CA ALA A 36 -2.78 -5.54 27.91
C ALA A 36 -1.96 -6.78 27.50
N PRO A 37 -2.58 -7.95 27.29
CA PRO A 37 -1.88 -9.20 26.94
C PRO A 37 -1.14 -9.15 25.60
N PHE A 38 -1.29 -8.08 24.89
CA PHE A 38 -0.68 -7.81 23.56
C PHE A 38 -0.14 -6.38 23.58
N GLY A 39 1.03 -6.09 23.99
CA GLY A 39 1.67 -4.77 24.08
C GLY A 39 1.13 -3.62 23.21
N ASP A 40 1.63 -2.42 23.37
CA ASP A 40 1.19 -1.17 22.70
C ASP A 40 1.00 -1.29 21.17
N GLY A 41 1.75 -2.17 20.52
CA GLY A 41 1.67 -2.41 19.08
C GLY A 41 0.36 -3.06 18.62
N TYR A 42 -0.27 -3.89 19.46
CA TYR A 42 -1.56 -4.52 19.14
C TYR A 42 -2.70 -3.49 19.22
N GLU A 43 -2.73 -2.68 20.27
CA GLU A 43 -3.70 -1.59 20.43
C GLU A 43 -3.59 -0.58 19.29
N GLN A 44 -2.37 -0.19 18.89
CA GLN A 44 -2.13 0.70 17.75
C GLN A 44 -2.64 0.09 16.44
N SER A 45 -2.43 -1.22 16.23
CA SER A 45 -2.92 -1.94 15.04
C SER A 45 -4.44 -1.99 15.00
N LEU A 46 -5.12 -2.27 16.13
CA LEU A 46 -6.58 -2.25 16.23
C LEU A 46 -7.14 -0.85 15.97
N GLN A 47 -6.52 0.17 16.53
CA GLN A 47 -6.92 1.55 16.34
C GLN A 47 -6.74 1.99 14.88
N SER A 48 -5.62 1.63 14.25
CA SER A 48 -5.38 1.85 12.83
C SER A 48 -6.46 1.20 11.97
N LYS A 49 -6.77 -0.07 12.22
CA LYS A 49 -7.83 -0.81 11.51
C LYS A 49 -9.21 -0.16 11.64
N LYS A 50 -9.55 0.33 12.84
CA LYS A 50 -10.81 1.04 13.09
C LYS A 50 -10.90 2.32 12.23
N TYR A 51 -9.84 3.12 12.19
CA TYR A 51 -9.79 4.33 11.38
C TYR A 51 -9.77 4.00 9.89
N PHE A 52 -9.02 2.98 9.46
CA PHE A 52 -9.03 2.52 8.08
C PHE A 52 -10.44 2.16 7.60
N ASN A 53 -11.18 1.37 8.38
CA ASN A 53 -12.54 0.96 8.03
C ASN A 53 -13.49 2.16 7.89
N LYS A 54 -13.35 3.18 8.75
CA LYS A 54 -14.14 4.42 8.62
C LYS A 54 -13.78 5.18 7.34
N GLY A 55 -12.50 5.35 7.06
CA GLY A 55 -12.02 6.02 5.87
C GLY A 55 -12.42 5.30 4.59
N ASN A 56 -12.34 3.96 4.58
CA ASN A 56 -12.75 3.15 3.45
C ASN A 56 -14.27 3.26 3.16
N ARG A 57 -15.12 3.26 4.19
CA ARG A 57 -16.57 3.48 4.03
C ARG A 57 -16.86 4.86 3.45
N ALA A 58 -16.19 5.91 3.95
CA ALA A 58 -16.35 7.26 3.43
C ALA A 58 -15.91 7.36 1.97
N TYR A 59 -14.78 6.72 1.61
CA TYR A 59 -14.32 6.64 0.22
C TYR A 59 -15.32 5.92 -0.68
N SER A 60 -15.84 4.75 -0.27
CA SER A 60 -16.84 4.00 -1.05
C SER A 60 -18.10 4.84 -1.29
N LYS A 61 -18.59 5.53 -0.25
CA LYS A 61 -19.73 6.45 -0.38
C LYS A 61 -19.45 7.62 -1.33
N ALA A 62 -18.22 8.16 -1.29
CA ALA A 62 -17.82 9.21 -2.22
C ALA A 62 -17.85 8.72 -3.68
N ILE A 63 -17.38 7.48 -3.95
CA ILE A 63 -17.42 6.89 -5.28
C ILE A 63 -18.86 6.72 -5.80
N GLU A 64 -19.80 6.31 -4.94
CA GLU A 64 -21.22 6.24 -5.29
C GLU A 64 -21.79 7.62 -5.62
N LEU A 65 -21.49 8.63 -4.80
CA LEU A 65 -21.93 10.00 -5.02
C LEU A 65 -21.35 10.60 -6.32
N ILE A 66 -20.12 10.25 -6.69
CA ILE A 66 -19.54 10.65 -7.99
C ILE A 66 -20.32 10.03 -9.14
N LYS A 67 -20.68 8.75 -9.05
CA LYS A 67 -21.49 8.08 -10.09
C LYS A 67 -22.88 8.74 -10.23
N ASP A 68 -23.45 9.21 -9.12
CA ASP A 68 -24.73 9.93 -9.11
C ASP A 68 -24.61 11.40 -9.54
N GLY A 69 -23.42 11.90 -9.89
CA GLY A 69 -23.18 13.30 -10.25
C GLY A 69 -23.21 14.29 -9.08
N LYS A 70 -23.27 13.80 -7.84
CA LYS A 70 -23.34 14.62 -6.60
C LYS A 70 -21.96 15.06 -6.13
N THR A 71 -21.24 15.84 -6.93
CA THR A 71 -19.82 16.17 -6.75
C THR A 71 -19.50 16.84 -5.42
N GLY A 72 -20.31 17.82 -4.97
CA GLY A 72 -20.06 18.50 -3.68
C GLY A 72 -20.22 17.59 -2.47
N ALA A 73 -21.21 16.68 -2.50
CA ALA A 73 -21.37 15.68 -1.44
C ALA A 73 -20.22 14.64 -1.47
N ALA A 74 -19.79 14.26 -2.66
CA ALA A 74 -18.65 13.36 -2.85
C ALA A 74 -17.36 13.97 -2.30
N GLU A 75 -17.08 15.25 -2.56
CA GLU A 75 -15.90 15.92 -2.00
C GLU A 75 -15.91 15.91 -0.46
N LYS A 76 -17.06 16.17 0.15
CA LYS A 76 -17.20 16.10 1.62
C LYS A 76 -16.83 14.70 2.15
N GLU A 77 -17.31 13.64 1.50
CA GLU A 77 -16.98 12.27 1.90
C GLU A 77 -15.52 11.92 1.61
N LEU A 78 -14.91 12.45 0.53
CA LEU A 78 -13.46 12.30 0.28
C LEU A 78 -12.62 12.97 1.37
N ARG A 79 -13.02 14.17 1.86
CA ARG A 79 -12.35 14.82 3.00
C ARG A 79 -12.51 14.04 4.30
N ASN A 80 -13.67 13.42 4.53
CA ASN A 80 -13.87 12.50 5.65
C ASN A 80 -12.95 11.28 5.55
N ALA A 81 -12.84 10.69 4.35
CA ALA A 81 -11.95 9.58 4.09
C ALA A 81 -10.49 9.97 4.36
N GLU A 82 -10.03 11.11 3.84
CA GLU A 82 -8.69 11.65 4.11
C GLU A 82 -8.42 11.72 5.62
N LYS A 83 -9.33 12.38 6.37
CA LYS A 83 -9.19 12.57 7.82
C LYS A 83 -9.00 11.24 8.56
N GLU A 84 -9.86 10.27 8.28
CA GLU A 84 -9.83 8.98 8.99
C GLU A 84 -8.64 8.12 8.54
N LEU A 85 -8.28 8.12 7.25
CA LEU A 85 -7.12 7.39 6.75
C LEU A 85 -5.79 7.96 7.27
N ARG A 86 -5.69 9.28 7.43
CA ARG A 86 -4.51 9.90 8.08
C ARG A 86 -4.36 9.47 9.53
N LYS A 87 -5.48 9.34 10.28
CA LYS A 87 -5.43 8.78 11.63
C LYS A 87 -4.98 7.32 11.62
N SER A 88 -5.46 6.52 10.64
CA SER A 88 -5.02 5.15 10.45
C SER A 88 -3.52 5.07 10.20
N ALA A 89 -3.00 5.84 9.26
CA ALA A 89 -1.58 5.90 8.91
C ALA A 89 -0.72 6.41 10.08
N LYS A 90 -1.23 7.33 10.91
CA LYS A 90 -0.54 7.81 12.12
C LYS A 90 -0.50 6.72 13.21
N ALA A 91 -1.58 5.98 13.39
CA ALA A 91 -1.66 4.90 14.38
C ALA A 91 -0.79 3.68 13.99
N ASP A 92 -0.66 3.41 12.69
CA ASP A 92 0.20 2.35 12.16
C ASP A 92 0.86 2.79 10.86
N GLN A 93 2.13 3.18 10.95
CA GLN A 93 2.91 3.62 9.79
C GLN A 93 3.23 2.47 8.80
N LYS A 94 3.00 1.22 9.18
CA LYS A 94 3.14 0.05 8.29
C LYS A 94 1.83 -0.35 7.62
N ASN A 95 0.74 0.39 7.85
CA ASN A 95 -0.54 0.11 7.21
C ASN A 95 -0.53 0.52 5.73
N LEU A 96 -0.01 -0.37 4.89
CA LEU A 96 0.05 -0.22 3.43
C LEU A 96 -1.32 0.15 2.83
N ALA A 97 -2.41 -0.49 3.30
CA ALA A 97 -3.75 -0.24 2.79
C ALA A 97 -4.20 1.20 3.03
N ALA A 98 -3.85 1.79 4.19
CA ALA A 98 -4.17 3.18 4.50
C ALA A 98 -3.45 4.15 3.55
N PHE A 99 -2.15 3.94 3.27
CA PHE A 99 -1.39 4.79 2.34
C PHE A 99 -1.85 4.63 0.90
N SER A 100 -2.12 3.40 0.45
CA SER A 100 -2.65 3.16 -0.89
C SER A 100 -4.02 3.82 -1.09
N LEU A 101 -4.91 3.73 -0.09
CA LEU A 101 -6.23 4.36 -0.17
C LEU A 101 -6.15 5.90 -0.05
N LEU A 102 -5.23 6.44 0.76
CA LEU A 102 -4.92 7.88 0.79
C LEU A 102 -4.49 8.39 -0.58
N GLY A 103 -3.66 7.64 -1.29
CA GLY A 103 -3.27 7.96 -2.66
C GLY A 103 -4.49 8.12 -3.57
N LYS A 104 -5.42 7.17 -3.53
CA LYS A 104 -6.67 7.24 -4.31
C LYS A 104 -7.57 8.42 -3.90
N VAL A 105 -7.68 8.68 -2.59
CA VAL A 105 -8.45 9.83 -2.08
C VAL A 105 -7.86 11.14 -2.58
N TYR A 106 -6.55 11.33 -2.47
CA TYR A 106 -5.87 12.54 -2.95
C TYR A 106 -6.01 12.71 -4.47
N ALA A 107 -5.93 11.63 -5.24
CA ALA A 107 -6.17 11.66 -6.69
C ALA A 107 -7.58 12.20 -6.99
N ARG A 108 -8.60 11.69 -6.30
CA ARG A 108 -9.99 12.15 -6.47
C ARG A 108 -10.23 13.59 -6.02
N LEU A 109 -9.43 14.10 -5.09
CA LEU A 109 -9.46 15.50 -4.65
C LEU A 109 -8.63 16.43 -5.55
N GLY A 110 -7.97 15.93 -6.60
CA GLY A 110 -7.08 16.71 -7.47
C GLY A 110 -5.74 17.07 -6.81
N GLU A 111 -5.41 16.47 -5.66
CA GLU A 111 -4.18 16.73 -4.91
C GLU A 111 -3.05 15.81 -5.38
N SER A 112 -2.70 15.89 -6.67
CA SER A 112 -1.82 14.94 -7.38
C SER A 112 -0.48 14.72 -6.68
N ARG A 113 0.19 15.77 -6.18
CA ARG A 113 1.47 15.63 -5.46
C ARG A 113 1.34 14.81 -4.18
N LYS A 114 0.27 15.01 -3.40
CA LYS A 114 0.00 14.21 -2.19
C LYS A 114 -0.35 12.77 -2.55
N SER A 115 -1.10 12.58 -3.63
CA SER A 115 -1.44 11.26 -4.16
C SER A 115 -0.18 10.45 -4.49
N VAL A 116 0.73 11.02 -5.29
CA VAL A 116 2.01 10.38 -5.63
C VAL A 116 2.83 10.08 -4.39
N GLY A 117 2.90 11.01 -3.43
CA GLY A 117 3.59 10.80 -2.15
C GLY A 117 3.03 9.63 -1.35
N ALA A 118 1.71 9.51 -1.26
CA ALA A 118 1.05 8.41 -0.55
C ALA A 118 1.29 7.05 -1.24
N PHE A 119 1.22 7.00 -2.58
CA PHE A 119 1.55 5.77 -3.32
C PHE A 119 3.03 5.41 -3.20
N ASN A 120 3.95 6.38 -3.24
CA ASN A 120 5.36 6.12 -3.02
C ASN A 120 5.61 5.49 -1.66
N TYR A 121 4.95 5.99 -0.60
CA TYR A 121 5.08 5.39 0.72
C TYR A 121 4.51 3.95 0.76
N ALA A 122 3.37 3.71 0.14
CA ALA A 122 2.82 2.36 -0.01
C ALA A 122 3.79 1.42 -0.73
N LEU A 123 4.50 1.89 -1.76
CA LEU A 123 5.49 1.13 -2.51
C LEU A 123 6.80 0.93 -1.74
N GLN A 124 7.18 1.84 -0.83
CA GLN A 124 8.27 1.61 0.12
C GLN A 124 7.95 0.48 1.10
N LEU A 125 6.70 0.39 1.57
CA LEU A 125 6.24 -0.70 2.43
C LEU A 125 6.16 -2.04 1.69
N ASN A 126 5.68 -2.03 0.46
CA ASN A 126 5.61 -3.21 -0.40
C ASN A 126 5.83 -2.84 -1.87
N PRO A 127 7.04 -3.04 -2.40
CA PRO A 127 7.35 -2.79 -3.82
C PRO A 127 6.54 -3.63 -4.82
N LYS A 128 5.95 -4.74 -4.37
CA LYS A 128 5.09 -5.61 -5.18
C LYS A 128 3.60 -5.24 -5.12
N HIS A 129 3.25 -4.10 -4.53
CA HIS A 129 1.86 -3.63 -4.53
C HIS A 129 1.51 -2.99 -5.88
N TYR A 130 1.24 -3.83 -6.88
CA TYR A 130 1.04 -3.42 -8.27
C TYR A 130 -0.18 -2.51 -8.48
N ASP A 131 -1.17 -2.52 -7.59
CA ASP A 131 -2.26 -1.54 -7.61
C ASP A 131 -1.74 -0.12 -7.35
N SER A 132 -0.80 0.06 -6.43
CA SER A 132 -0.19 1.38 -6.20
C SER A 132 0.68 1.83 -7.38
N TRP A 133 1.37 0.92 -8.06
CA TRP A 133 2.09 1.24 -9.30
C TRP A 133 1.14 1.76 -10.37
N LEU A 134 0.02 1.06 -10.62
CA LEU A 134 -0.98 1.44 -11.62
C LEU A 134 -1.61 2.78 -11.29
N GLU A 135 -2.14 2.95 -10.08
CA GLU A 135 -2.84 4.17 -9.71
C GLU A 135 -1.90 5.39 -9.65
N ARG A 136 -0.67 5.20 -9.16
CA ARG A 136 0.37 6.23 -9.23
C ARG A 136 0.67 6.64 -10.67
N ALA A 137 0.81 5.68 -11.58
CA ALA A 137 1.09 5.95 -12.99
C ALA A 137 -0.01 6.76 -13.67
N LYS A 138 -1.28 6.52 -13.34
CA LYS A 138 -2.41 7.32 -13.82
C LYS A 138 -2.31 8.77 -13.35
N VAL A 139 -1.97 9.00 -12.08
CA VAL A 139 -1.77 10.37 -11.56
C VAL A 139 -0.56 11.05 -12.21
N LEU A 140 0.54 10.32 -12.43
CA LEU A 140 1.72 10.83 -13.12
C LEU A 140 1.40 11.20 -14.59
N LEU A 141 0.52 10.43 -15.25
CA LEU A 141 0.04 10.74 -16.60
C LEU A 141 -0.71 12.07 -16.63
N GLU A 142 -1.62 12.31 -15.68
CA GLU A 142 -2.35 13.58 -15.54
C GLU A 142 -1.41 14.75 -15.24
N MET A 143 -0.31 14.51 -14.52
CA MET A 143 0.74 15.50 -14.24
C MET A 143 1.68 15.75 -15.42
N GLY A 144 1.59 14.99 -16.51
CA GLY A 144 2.48 15.06 -17.66
C GLY A 144 3.87 14.46 -17.45
N LEU A 145 4.07 13.67 -16.39
CA LEU A 145 5.35 13.04 -16.02
C LEU A 145 5.51 11.69 -16.76
N ARG A 146 5.75 11.77 -18.08
CA ARG A 146 5.69 10.63 -19.00
C ARG A 146 6.82 9.62 -18.80
N SER A 147 8.01 10.06 -18.43
CA SER A 147 9.15 9.17 -18.11
C SER A 147 8.84 8.26 -16.93
N GLU A 148 8.20 8.80 -15.89
CA GLU A 148 7.80 8.06 -14.69
C GLU A 148 6.62 7.10 -14.97
N VAL A 149 5.75 7.47 -15.92
CA VAL A 149 4.70 6.56 -16.42
C VAL A 149 5.34 5.36 -17.13
N LYS A 150 6.31 5.58 -18.03
CA LYS A 150 7.07 4.48 -18.70
C LYS A 150 7.79 3.60 -17.69
N GLN A 151 8.42 4.17 -16.66
CA GLN A 151 9.07 3.38 -15.60
C GLN A 151 8.04 2.49 -14.86
N SER A 152 6.87 3.05 -14.53
CA SER A 152 5.80 2.29 -13.88
C SER A 152 5.28 1.17 -14.79
N PHE A 153 5.14 1.44 -16.08
CA PHE A 153 4.75 0.44 -17.09
C PHE A 153 5.76 -0.71 -17.12
N ASN A 154 7.05 -0.44 -17.19
CA ASN A 154 8.10 -1.48 -17.23
C ASN A 154 8.06 -2.41 -16.00
N VAL A 155 7.73 -1.88 -14.83
CA VAL A 155 7.55 -2.70 -13.61
C VAL A 155 6.31 -3.59 -13.75
N LEU A 156 5.19 -3.01 -14.22
CA LEU A 156 3.93 -3.72 -14.39
C LEU A 156 4.02 -4.77 -15.51
N GLU A 157 4.61 -4.46 -16.64
CA GLU A 157 4.79 -5.38 -17.78
C GLU A 157 5.47 -6.68 -17.35
N ARG A 158 6.54 -6.57 -16.53
CA ARG A 158 7.31 -7.73 -16.06
C ARG A 158 6.61 -8.55 -14.97
N SER A 159 5.77 -7.94 -14.16
CA SER A 159 5.31 -8.55 -12.91
C SER A 159 3.79 -8.63 -12.75
N ALA A 160 3.02 -7.84 -13.50
CA ALA A 160 1.58 -7.77 -13.47
C ALA A 160 1.01 -7.34 -14.83
N PRO A 161 1.13 -8.16 -15.90
CA PRO A 161 0.81 -7.79 -17.28
C PRO A 161 -0.61 -7.23 -17.45
N ASN A 162 -1.58 -7.77 -16.77
CA ASN A 162 -2.96 -7.29 -16.79
C ASN A 162 -3.11 -5.84 -16.27
N LYS A 163 -2.20 -5.40 -15.38
CA LYS A 163 -2.17 -4.01 -14.91
C LYS A 163 -1.39 -3.11 -15.86
N ALA A 164 -0.39 -3.64 -16.55
CA ALA A 164 0.28 -2.95 -17.64
C ALA A 164 -0.70 -2.63 -18.77
N GLU A 165 -1.50 -3.60 -19.18
CA GLU A 165 -2.58 -3.42 -20.16
C GLU A 165 -3.61 -2.36 -19.69
N SER A 166 -4.00 -2.42 -18.40
CA SER A 166 -4.89 -1.41 -17.81
C SER A 166 -4.28 -0.01 -17.85
N LEU A 167 -2.97 0.12 -17.70
CA LEU A 167 -2.25 1.39 -17.82
C LEU A 167 -2.23 1.88 -19.26
N LEU A 168 -1.92 1.01 -20.24
CA LEU A 168 -1.98 1.37 -21.67
C LEU A 168 -3.37 1.87 -22.07
N LYS A 169 -4.42 1.16 -21.66
CA LYS A 169 -5.80 1.60 -21.88
C LYS A 169 -6.05 3.01 -21.30
N ALA A 170 -5.57 3.27 -20.08
CA ALA A 170 -5.71 4.59 -19.46
C ALA A 170 -4.95 5.68 -20.22
N ILE A 171 -3.75 5.39 -20.74
CA ILE A 171 -2.95 6.32 -21.55
C ILE A 171 -3.69 6.66 -22.84
N ILE A 172 -4.24 5.67 -23.53
CA ILE A 172 -4.96 5.86 -24.80
C ILE A 172 -6.24 6.66 -24.58
N THR A 173 -7.03 6.30 -23.55
CA THR A 173 -8.22 7.07 -23.18
C THR A 173 -7.89 8.53 -22.83
N PHE A 174 -6.76 8.74 -22.12
CA PHE A 174 -6.28 10.10 -21.83
C PHE A 174 -5.90 10.88 -23.10
N LYS A 175 -5.26 10.23 -24.11
CA LYS A 175 -4.98 10.82 -25.43
C LYS A 175 -6.28 11.25 -26.13
N GLU A 176 -7.27 10.35 -26.17
CA GLU A 176 -8.57 10.58 -26.84
C GLU A 176 -9.37 11.76 -26.25
N GLN A 177 -9.23 11.99 -24.94
CA GLN A 177 -9.92 13.09 -24.23
C GLN A 177 -9.25 14.44 -24.40
N ARG A 178 -8.06 14.49 -25.02
CA ARG A 178 -7.34 15.76 -25.23
C ARG A 178 -7.76 16.43 -26.53
N THR A 179 -8.06 17.71 -26.41
CA THR A 179 -8.38 18.60 -27.56
C THR A 179 -7.22 19.54 -27.91
N ALA A 180 -6.18 19.61 -27.06
CA ALA A 180 -5.05 20.52 -27.24
C ALA A 180 -4.03 19.97 -28.27
N ILE A 181 -3.31 20.86 -28.93
CA ILE A 181 -2.17 20.52 -29.79
C ILE A 181 -1.10 19.85 -28.93
N MET A 182 -0.66 18.67 -29.36
CA MET A 182 0.36 17.89 -28.65
C MET A 182 1.75 18.30 -29.07
N SER A 183 2.68 18.34 -28.12
CA SER A 183 4.11 18.49 -28.42
C SER A 183 4.65 17.22 -29.07
N THR A 184 5.81 17.33 -29.73
CA THR A 184 6.51 16.16 -30.32
C THR A 184 6.78 15.06 -29.31
N GLU A 185 7.12 15.43 -28.08
CA GLU A 185 7.33 14.47 -26.99
C GLU A 185 6.05 13.75 -26.56
N GLU A 186 4.92 14.47 -26.58
CA GLU A 186 3.61 13.87 -26.30
C GLU A 186 3.19 12.90 -27.38
N VAL A 187 3.37 13.26 -28.64
CA VAL A 187 3.10 12.39 -29.80
C VAL A 187 3.92 11.10 -29.65
N ALA A 188 5.25 11.22 -29.49
CA ALA A 188 6.13 10.07 -29.32
C ALA A 188 5.81 9.20 -28.11
N PHE A 189 5.29 9.78 -27.03
CA PHE A 189 4.84 9.02 -25.87
C PHE A 189 3.55 8.22 -26.17
N PHE A 190 2.60 8.79 -26.87
CA PHE A 190 1.36 8.10 -27.20
C PHE A 190 1.58 7.03 -28.30
N GLU A 191 2.43 7.29 -29.29
CA GLU A 191 2.85 6.30 -30.29
C GLU A 191 3.50 5.09 -29.63
N TRP A 192 4.42 5.32 -28.68
CA TRP A 192 5.00 4.24 -27.86
C TRP A 192 3.92 3.42 -27.13
N ALA A 193 2.88 4.06 -26.56
CA ALA A 193 1.84 3.34 -25.84
C ALA A 193 0.96 2.50 -26.79
N GLU A 194 0.71 2.99 -28.01
CA GLU A 194 -0.03 2.26 -29.04
C GLU A 194 0.75 1.05 -29.53
N GLU A 195 2.05 1.21 -29.82
CA GLU A 195 2.94 0.09 -30.19
C GLU A 195 2.96 -1.00 -29.12
N LYS A 196 3.07 -0.61 -27.85
CA LYS A 196 3.07 -1.56 -26.73
C LYS A 196 1.75 -2.31 -26.55
N ARG A 197 0.65 -1.78 -27.03
CA ARG A 197 -0.66 -2.45 -26.98
C ARG A 197 -0.82 -3.50 -28.07
N GLU A 198 -0.12 -3.38 -29.18
CA GLU A 198 -0.21 -4.27 -30.33
C GLU A 198 0.67 -5.54 -30.16
N LEU A 199 1.59 -5.55 -29.20
CA LEU A 199 2.47 -6.67 -28.85
C LEU A 199 1.83 -7.61 -27.83
#